data_a972df0aa6213e7964f028a61e08c479
#
_entry.id   a972df0aa6213e7964f028a61e08c479
#
_cell.length_a   1.000
_cell.length_b   1.000
_cell.length_c   1.000
_cell.angle_alpha   90.00
_cell.angle_beta   90.00
_cell.angle_gamma   90.00
#
_symmetry.space_group_name_H-M   'P 1'
#
loop_
_entity.id
_entity.type
_entity.pdbx_description
1 polymer ?
#
loop_
_entity_poly.entity_id
_entity_poly.type
_entity_poly.pdbx_seq_one_letter_code
_entity_poly.pdbx_strand_id
1 'polypeptide(L)'
;AAYNSLGSTDGAAVAIEPKTGRILAMVSTPSYDPNQLASHDMSQANSNYGVLSQDATNPMLNRATSQLYPPGSTFKTVVAAAALETGQYQPDTQIPAGASYTLPGTVTQLTNAVPQADGADGKISMEDALAYSSNTAFAQLGVSLGDNAVSSMAKKLGFDSPITVDGSDYTGTPWVSVTSKFPIDINDDKLALASIGQGDTVVTPLQNAMVAAAIANDGKLMQPTLVDRVRSADLSVISQTKPTVMSHAFSADTANKLTQMMEAVVTKENTNLAINGVQVAVKTGTAQIGNGNTSIDGWVIGFAPADDPKIAVAVVVHNVDLYGSFAAGPIMKAMMQEALAE
;
A
#
# COMPACT_ATOMS: atom_id res chain seq x y z
N ALA A 1 18.13 -4.21 -4.67
CA ALA A 1 17.55 -3.05 -5.37
C ALA A 1 16.83 -2.10 -4.39
N ALA A 2 15.80 -2.57 -3.67
CA ALA A 2 15.00 -1.76 -2.74
C ALA A 2 15.84 -1.08 -1.65
N TYR A 3 16.70 -1.84 -0.96
CA TYR A 3 17.55 -1.32 0.10
C TYR A 3 18.50 -0.20 -0.40
N ASN A 4 19.13 -0.44 -1.54
CA ASN A 4 20.04 0.56 -2.14
C ASN A 4 19.30 1.82 -2.58
N SER A 5 18.05 1.67 -3.07
CA SER A 5 17.25 2.81 -3.54
C SER A 5 16.64 3.61 -2.38
N LEU A 6 16.25 2.97 -1.27
CA LEU A 6 15.83 3.65 -0.05
C LEU A 6 17.01 4.39 0.62
N GLY A 7 18.22 3.80 0.56
CA GLY A 7 19.40 4.40 1.17
C GLY A 7 19.23 4.61 2.67
N SER A 8 19.42 5.85 3.12
CA SER A 8 19.28 6.26 4.53
C SER A 8 17.94 6.94 4.86
N THR A 9 16.99 6.97 3.92
CA THR A 9 15.67 7.58 4.18
C THR A 9 14.87 6.77 5.19
N ASP A 10 13.99 7.42 5.95
CA ASP A 10 13.03 6.72 6.79
C ASP A 10 11.91 6.19 5.89
N GLY A 11 11.73 4.86 5.87
CA GLY A 11 10.74 4.26 5.00
C GLY A 11 10.74 2.74 4.99
N ALA A 12 9.90 2.20 4.12
CA ALA A 12 9.82 0.77 3.89
C ALA A 12 9.42 0.44 2.45
N ALA A 13 9.87 -0.70 1.98
CA ALA A 13 9.48 -1.26 0.68
C ALA A 13 9.15 -2.75 0.82
N VAL A 14 8.03 -3.17 0.27
CA VAL A 14 7.58 -4.56 0.26
C VAL A 14 7.27 -4.98 -1.17
N ALA A 15 7.75 -6.16 -1.57
CA ALA A 15 7.41 -6.80 -2.84
C ALA A 15 6.80 -8.18 -2.57
N ILE A 16 5.71 -8.49 -3.28
CA ILE A 16 4.96 -9.75 -3.15
C ILE A 16 4.76 -10.34 -4.55
N GLU A 17 4.90 -11.66 -4.68
CA GLU A 17 4.44 -12.40 -5.84
C GLU A 17 2.91 -12.56 -5.75
N PRO A 18 2.11 -11.94 -6.64
CA PRO A 18 0.66 -11.84 -6.43
C PRO A 18 -0.07 -13.18 -6.37
N LYS A 19 0.34 -14.15 -7.18
CA LYS A 19 -0.32 -15.47 -7.31
C LYS A 19 -0.12 -16.37 -6.09
N THR A 20 0.96 -16.16 -5.34
CA THR A 20 1.34 -17.08 -4.24
C THR A 20 1.34 -16.43 -2.86
N GLY A 21 1.46 -15.11 -2.78
CA GLY A 21 1.66 -14.39 -1.54
C GLY A 21 3.12 -14.39 -1.04
N ARG A 22 4.07 -14.97 -1.81
CA ARG A 22 5.48 -14.97 -1.43
C ARG A 22 6.01 -13.54 -1.35
N ILE A 23 6.59 -13.20 -0.22
CA ILE A 23 7.28 -11.93 -0.03
C ILE A 23 8.65 -12.05 -0.72
N LEU A 24 8.85 -11.30 -1.80
CA LEU A 24 10.07 -11.28 -2.59
C LEU A 24 11.11 -10.34 -1.97
N ALA A 25 10.66 -9.25 -1.36
CA ALA A 25 11.48 -8.30 -0.63
C ALA A 25 10.68 -7.65 0.49
N MET A 26 11.34 -7.42 1.63
CA MET A 26 10.83 -6.65 2.76
C MET A 26 11.97 -5.82 3.33
N VAL A 27 11.93 -4.52 3.13
CA VAL A 27 12.99 -3.59 3.50
C VAL A 27 12.44 -2.52 4.43
N SER A 28 13.20 -2.24 5.49
CA SER A 28 12.94 -1.17 6.45
C SER A 28 14.21 -0.36 6.63
N THR A 29 14.11 0.96 6.52
CA THR A 29 15.24 1.89 6.70
C THR A 29 14.83 3.03 7.64
N PRO A 30 15.76 3.59 8.43
CA PRO A 30 17.09 3.10 8.70
C PRO A 30 17.15 1.66 9.23
N SER A 31 18.25 0.96 8.98
CA SER A 31 18.45 -0.43 9.42
C SER A 31 19.76 -0.56 10.20
N TYR A 32 20.10 -1.75 10.64
CA TYR A 32 21.31 -2.04 11.40
C TYR A 32 21.99 -3.29 10.87
N ASP A 33 23.28 -3.47 11.22
CA ASP A 33 24.01 -4.72 10.95
C ASP A 33 23.65 -5.76 12.03
N PRO A 34 22.95 -6.86 11.70
CA PRO A 34 22.57 -7.89 12.66
C PRO A 34 23.78 -8.61 13.28
N ASN A 35 24.96 -8.58 12.64
CA ASN A 35 26.18 -9.16 13.19
C ASN A 35 26.60 -8.48 14.50
N GLN A 36 26.20 -7.23 14.71
CA GLN A 36 26.43 -6.54 15.98
C GLN A 36 25.76 -7.23 17.17
N LEU A 37 24.63 -7.91 16.93
CA LEU A 37 23.84 -8.62 17.95
C LEU A 37 24.13 -10.13 17.97
N ALA A 38 24.73 -10.68 16.92
CA ALA A 38 25.04 -12.11 16.76
C ALA A 38 26.39 -12.51 17.36
N SER A 39 27.01 -11.66 18.16
CA SER A 39 28.32 -11.95 18.81
C SER A 39 28.16 -13.05 19.86
N HIS A 40 29.15 -13.97 19.94
CA HIS A 40 29.27 -14.92 21.04
C HIS A 40 29.72 -14.24 22.35
N ASP A 41 30.28 -13.02 22.29
CA ASP A 41 30.49 -12.18 23.45
C ASP A 41 29.20 -11.48 23.84
N MET A 42 28.54 -12.04 24.86
CA MET A 42 27.26 -11.51 25.35
C MET A 42 27.38 -10.09 25.92
N SER A 43 28.54 -9.71 26.44
CA SER A 43 28.76 -8.35 26.94
C SER A 43 28.75 -7.34 25.78
N GLN A 44 29.46 -7.69 24.70
CA GLN A 44 29.47 -6.88 23.49
C GLN A 44 28.07 -6.81 22.81
N ALA A 45 27.37 -7.94 22.69
CA ALA A 45 26.03 -8.00 22.12
C ALA A 45 25.04 -7.13 22.92
N ASN A 46 25.08 -7.21 24.26
CA ASN A 46 24.24 -6.39 25.14
C ASN A 46 24.55 -4.88 25.03
N SER A 47 25.85 -4.55 24.95
CA SER A 47 26.28 -3.15 24.73
C SER A 47 25.77 -2.60 23.40
N ASN A 48 25.89 -3.36 22.32
CA ASN A 48 25.41 -2.99 20.98
C ASN A 48 23.87 -2.88 20.97
N TYR A 49 23.14 -3.80 21.62
CA TYR A 49 21.69 -3.70 21.78
C TYR A 49 21.29 -2.42 22.51
N GLY A 50 22.01 -2.07 23.58
CA GLY A 50 21.77 -0.82 24.32
C GLY A 50 21.91 0.42 23.44
N VAL A 51 22.92 0.46 22.57
CA VAL A 51 23.11 1.56 21.61
C VAL A 51 21.96 1.61 20.59
N LEU A 52 21.66 0.47 19.96
CA LEU A 52 20.61 0.39 18.93
C LEU A 52 19.20 0.69 19.48
N SER A 53 18.92 0.28 20.73
CA SER A 53 17.62 0.51 21.37
C SER A 53 17.38 1.96 21.80
N GLN A 54 18.45 2.76 21.94
CA GLN A 54 18.39 4.18 22.27
C GLN A 54 18.54 5.09 21.04
N ASP A 55 18.77 4.52 19.87
CA ASP A 55 18.88 5.28 18.63
C ASP A 55 17.51 5.86 18.24
N ALA A 56 17.45 7.20 18.13
CA ALA A 56 16.23 7.94 17.82
C ALA A 56 15.65 7.57 16.44
N THR A 57 16.45 6.99 15.54
CA THR A 57 15.99 6.53 14.22
C THR A 57 15.30 5.17 14.27
N ASN A 58 15.29 4.49 15.44
CA ASN A 58 14.68 3.18 15.64
C ASN A 58 15.09 2.14 14.57
N PRO A 59 16.40 1.86 14.37
CA PRO A 59 16.86 1.01 13.28
C PRO A 59 16.43 -0.45 13.41
N MET A 60 16.07 -0.91 14.62
CA MET A 60 15.56 -2.26 14.86
C MET A 60 14.05 -2.41 14.56
N LEU A 61 13.32 -1.30 14.33
CA LEU A 61 11.90 -1.36 13.99
C LEU A 61 11.73 -1.86 12.55
N ASN A 62 11.02 -2.97 12.37
CA ASN A 62 10.59 -3.38 11.03
C ASN A 62 9.36 -2.56 10.61
N ARG A 63 9.61 -1.45 9.93
CA ARG A 63 8.56 -0.54 9.49
C ARG A 63 7.56 -1.19 8.55
N ALA A 64 7.98 -2.21 7.80
CA ALA A 64 7.11 -2.89 6.84
C ALA A 64 5.91 -3.59 7.51
N THR A 65 6.08 -4.06 8.75
CA THR A 65 5.06 -4.83 9.48
C THR A 65 4.64 -4.21 10.80
N SER A 66 5.43 -3.27 11.35
CA SER A 66 5.27 -2.81 12.74
C SER A 66 5.03 -1.31 12.86
N GLN A 67 4.93 -0.59 11.74
CA GLN A 67 4.60 0.84 11.74
C GLN A 67 3.36 1.11 10.88
N LEU A 68 2.46 1.94 11.42
CA LEU A 68 1.25 2.37 10.74
C LEU A 68 1.46 3.78 10.16
N TYR A 69 1.02 3.94 8.93
CA TYR A 69 1.06 5.20 8.20
C TYR A 69 -0.32 5.50 7.60
N PRO A 70 -0.73 6.76 7.46
CA PRO A 70 -1.89 7.07 6.63
C PRO A 70 -1.58 6.69 5.17
N PRO A 71 -2.44 5.90 4.51
CA PRO A 71 -2.19 5.45 3.13
C PRO A 71 -2.31 6.55 2.09
N GLY A 72 -2.97 7.66 2.43
CA GLY A 72 -3.30 8.70 1.48
C GLY A 72 -4.03 8.14 0.25
N SER A 73 -3.79 8.71 -0.90
CA SER A 73 -4.49 8.37 -2.14
C SER A 73 -4.31 6.92 -2.62
N THR A 74 -3.44 6.11 -2.01
CA THR A 74 -3.40 4.68 -2.34
C THR A 74 -4.68 3.97 -1.91
N PHE A 75 -5.34 4.44 -0.85
CA PHE A 75 -6.62 3.89 -0.37
C PHE A 75 -7.78 4.10 -1.36
N LYS A 76 -7.68 5.05 -2.30
CA LYS A 76 -8.67 5.24 -3.35
C LYS A 76 -8.87 4.00 -4.21
N THR A 77 -7.89 3.11 -4.31
CA THR A 77 -8.04 1.80 -4.97
C THR A 77 -9.04 0.91 -4.24
N VAL A 78 -9.08 0.96 -2.90
CA VAL A 78 -10.05 0.22 -2.08
C VAL A 78 -11.47 0.77 -2.28
N VAL A 79 -11.61 2.10 -2.30
CA VAL A 79 -12.91 2.77 -2.56
C VAL A 79 -13.39 2.49 -3.98
N ALA A 80 -12.49 2.53 -4.98
CA ALA A 80 -12.82 2.18 -6.36
C ALA A 80 -13.26 0.71 -6.48
N ALA A 81 -12.58 -0.22 -5.78
CA ALA A 81 -12.99 -1.62 -5.72
C ALA A 81 -14.41 -1.77 -5.14
N ALA A 82 -14.70 -1.06 -4.04
CA ALA A 82 -16.04 -1.07 -3.43
C ALA A 82 -17.11 -0.55 -4.40
N ALA A 83 -16.82 0.53 -5.12
CA ALA A 83 -17.74 1.09 -6.11
C ALA A 83 -18.01 0.13 -7.28
N LEU A 84 -16.95 -0.41 -7.89
CA LEU A 84 -17.03 -1.34 -9.03
C LEU A 84 -17.82 -2.62 -8.68
N GLU A 85 -17.59 -3.17 -7.47
CA GLU A 85 -18.29 -4.39 -7.00
C GLU A 85 -19.80 -4.19 -6.79
N THR A 86 -20.30 -2.95 -6.68
CA THR A 86 -21.76 -2.71 -6.67
C THR A 86 -22.40 -3.00 -8.03
N GLY A 87 -21.64 -3.05 -9.11
CA GLY A 87 -22.13 -3.14 -10.49
C GLY A 87 -22.73 -1.84 -11.02
N GLN A 88 -22.86 -0.80 -10.19
CA GLN A 88 -23.44 0.50 -10.57
C GLN A 88 -22.40 1.45 -11.17
N TYR A 89 -21.13 1.19 -10.96
CA TYR A 89 -20.01 2.01 -11.42
C TYR A 89 -19.15 1.25 -12.43
N GLN A 90 -18.63 2.01 -13.40
CA GLN A 90 -17.69 1.57 -14.41
C GLN A 90 -16.52 2.59 -14.48
N PRO A 91 -15.39 2.29 -15.10
CA PRO A 91 -14.30 3.26 -15.23
C PRO A 91 -14.72 4.60 -15.88
N ASP A 92 -15.63 4.57 -16.83
CA ASP A 92 -16.15 5.73 -17.54
C ASP A 92 -17.33 6.43 -16.82
N THR A 93 -17.85 5.87 -15.73
CA THR A 93 -18.95 6.46 -14.95
C THR A 93 -18.55 7.85 -14.46
N GLN A 94 -19.39 8.84 -14.79
CA GLN A 94 -19.21 10.21 -14.35
C GLN A 94 -19.67 10.36 -12.89
N ILE A 95 -18.72 10.64 -12.00
CA ILE A 95 -18.95 10.86 -10.56
C ILE A 95 -18.82 12.34 -10.21
N PRO A 96 -19.49 12.82 -9.14
CA PRO A 96 -19.36 14.19 -8.68
C PRO A 96 -17.91 14.57 -8.39
N ALA A 97 -17.50 15.76 -8.84
CA ALA A 97 -16.16 16.32 -8.64
C ALA A 97 -16.25 17.85 -8.52
N GLY A 98 -15.11 18.51 -8.51
CA GLY A 98 -14.99 19.97 -8.49
C GLY A 98 -13.67 20.39 -7.85
N ALA A 99 -13.33 21.68 -7.96
CA ALA A 99 -12.10 22.24 -7.39
C ALA A 99 -12.09 22.18 -5.85
N SER A 100 -13.28 22.17 -5.23
CA SER A 100 -13.40 22.02 -3.77
C SER A 100 -14.69 21.24 -3.42
N TYR A 101 -14.64 20.59 -2.25
CA TYR A 101 -15.77 19.90 -1.64
C TYR A 101 -15.83 20.26 -0.15
N THR A 102 -16.95 20.82 0.29
CA THR A 102 -17.16 21.08 1.72
C THR A 102 -17.51 19.77 2.41
N LEU A 103 -16.71 19.38 3.40
CA LEU A 103 -16.98 18.17 4.17
C LEU A 103 -18.34 18.26 4.86
N PRO A 104 -19.19 17.22 4.79
CA PRO A 104 -20.54 17.22 5.33
C PRO A 104 -20.62 17.67 6.78
N GLY A 105 -21.54 18.59 7.10
CA GLY A 105 -21.72 19.10 8.47
C GLY A 105 -20.59 20.00 8.98
N THR A 106 -19.64 20.40 8.15
CA THR A 106 -18.48 21.25 8.52
C THR A 106 -18.36 22.47 7.61
N VAL A 107 -17.36 23.31 7.91
CA VAL A 107 -16.92 24.41 7.04
C VAL A 107 -15.60 24.10 6.34
N THR A 108 -15.05 22.90 6.56
CA THR A 108 -13.75 22.48 6.01
C THR A 108 -13.87 22.21 4.52
N GLN A 109 -12.98 22.83 3.75
CA GLN A 109 -12.87 22.62 2.31
C GLN A 109 -11.78 21.62 1.99
N LEU A 110 -12.14 20.56 1.26
CA LEU A 110 -11.20 19.63 0.65
C LEU A 110 -10.94 20.06 -0.79
N THR A 111 -9.68 20.08 -1.21
CA THR A 111 -9.25 20.49 -2.56
C THR A 111 -8.42 19.41 -3.23
N ASN A 112 -8.22 19.53 -4.53
CA ASN A 112 -7.35 18.67 -5.32
C ASN A 112 -5.93 19.26 -5.46
N ALA A 113 -4.96 18.42 -5.80
CA ALA A 113 -3.57 18.85 -6.01
C ALA A 113 -3.34 19.45 -7.41
N VAL A 114 -4.11 18.99 -8.42
CA VAL A 114 -3.97 19.38 -9.82
C VAL A 114 -5.34 19.72 -10.43
N PRO A 115 -5.42 20.71 -11.34
CA PRO A 115 -6.69 21.13 -11.94
C PRO A 115 -7.42 20.02 -12.72
N GLN A 116 -6.67 19.09 -13.31
CA GLN A 116 -7.26 17.95 -14.05
C GLN A 116 -8.13 17.07 -13.15
N ALA A 117 -7.84 17.03 -11.85
CA ALA A 117 -8.61 16.29 -10.85
C ALA A 117 -9.95 16.94 -10.50
N ASP A 118 -10.19 18.19 -10.91
CA ASP A 118 -11.44 18.92 -10.66
C ASP A 118 -12.58 18.43 -11.59
N GLY A 119 -12.20 17.82 -12.72
CA GLY A 119 -13.16 17.40 -13.75
C GLY A 119 -13.74 18.59 -14.52
N ALA A 120 -14.84 18.34 -15.21
CA ALA A 120 -15.57 19.34 -15.99
C ALA A 120 -17.07 19.32 -15.61
N ASP A 121 -17.68 20.49 -15.54
CA ASP A 121 -19.11 20.64 -15.20
C ASP A 121 -19.52 19.91 -13.90
N GLY A 122 -18.61 19.91 -12.92
CA GLY A 122 -18.83 19.28 -11.61
C GLY A 122 -18.76 17.75 -11.62
N LYS A 123 -18.18 17.15 -12.66
CA LYS A 123 -18.06 15.69 -12.82
C LYS A 123 -16.72 15.29 -13.42
N ILE A 124 -16.33 14.05 -13.13
CA ILE A 124 -15.12 13.41 -13.68
C ILE A 124 -15.41 11.91 -13.88
N SER A 125 -14.81 11.28 -14.89
CA SER A 125 -14.86 9.82 -14.98
C SER A 125 -14.15 9.18 -13.79
N MET A 126 -14.62 8.02 -13.33
CA MET A 126 -13.98 7.34 -12.20
C MET A 126 -12.51 6.95 -12.52
N GLU A 127 -12.22 6.63 -13.79
CA GLU A 127 -10.85 6.40 -14.26
C GLU A 127 -9.99 7.66 -14.12
N ASP A 128 -10.45 8.81 -14.63
CA ASP A 128 -9.70 10.07 -14.52
C ASP A 128 -9.57 10.53 -13.07
N ALA A 129 -10.62 10.31 -12.26
CA ALA A 129 -10.56 10.60 -10.82
C ALA A 129 -9.44 9.80 -10.12
N LEU A 130 -9.24 8.53 -10.51
CA LEU A 130 -8.13 7.72 -9.99
C LEU A 130 -6.79 8.16 -10.59
N ALA A 131 -6.75 8.42 -11.91
CA ALA A 131 -5.54 8.82 -12.64
C ALA A 131 -4.96 10.13 -12.07
N TYR A 132 -5.77 11.18 -11.98
CA TYR A 132 -5.38 12.48 -11.44
C TYR A 132 -5.52 12.58 -9.91
N SER A 133 -5.88 11.48 -9.26
CA SER A 133 -5.98 11.39 -7.80
C SER A 133 -6.95 12.40 -7.18
N SER A 134 -8.15 12.58 -7.76
CA SER A 134 -9.15 13.53 -7.29
C SER A 134 -9.58 13.24 -5.85
N ASN A 135 -9.27 14.17 -4.94
CA ASN A 135 -9.72 14.09 -3.55
C ASN A 135 -11.23 14.35 -3.46
N THR A 136 -11.69 15.38 -4.16
CA THR A 136 -13.10 15.79 -4.09
C THR A 136 -14.04 14.72 -4.65
N ALA A 137 -13.62 14.02 -5.72
CA ALA A 137 -14.40 12.95 -6.30
C ALA A 137 -14.45 11.72 -5.38
N PHE A 138 -13.30 11.24 -4.87
CA PHE A 138 -13.26 10.06 -4.02
C PHE A 138 -13.86 10.27 -2.63
N ALA A 139 -13.77 11.47 -2.07
CA ALA A 139 -14.46 11.81 -0.83
C ALA A 139 -15.97 11.72 -1.00
N GLN A 140 -16.52 12.29 -2.08
CA GLN A 140 -17.96 12.21 -2.40
C GLN A 140 -18.40 10.79 -2.75
N LEU A 141 -17.57 10.04 -3.50
CA LEU A 141 -17.84 8.63 -3.82
C LEU A 141 -17.92 7.77 -2.56
N GLY A 142 -16.99 7.94 -1.63
CA GLY A 142 -16.99 7.20 -0.36
C GLY A 142 -18.24 7.49 0.47
N VAL A 143 -18.63 8.75 0.60
CA VAL A 143 -19.87 9.14 1.29
C VAL A 143 -21.11 8.55 0.58
N SER A 144 -21.13 8.58 -0.75
CA SER A 144 -22.23 8.00 -1.55
C SER A 144 -22.35 6.48 -1.39
N LEU A 145 -21.23 5.77 -1.28
CA LEU A 145 -21.20 4.31 -1.03
C LEU A 145 -21.64 3.98 0.40
N GLY A 146 -21.34 4.86 1.34
CA GLY A 146 -21.58 4.68 2.76
C GLY A 146 -20.49 3.85 3.47
N ASP A 147 -20.39 4.04 4.78
CA ASP A 147 -19.41 3.42 5.65
C ASP A 147 -19.35 1.89 5.50
N ASN A 148 -20.51 1.23 5.51
CA ASN A 148 -20.58 -0.22 5.42
C ASN A 148 -19.97 -0.81 4.13
N ALA A 149 -20.12 -0.13 3.00
CA ALA A 149 -19.58 -0.64 1.73
C ALA A 149 -18.06 -0.53 1.70
N VAL A 150 -17.52 0.61 2.11
CA VAL A 150 -16.07 0.85 2.13
C VAL A 150 -15.38 -0.01 3.19
N SER A 151 -15.92 -0.07 4.42
CA SER A 151 -15.36 -0.88 5.50
C SER A 151 -15.40 -2.39 5.20
N SER A 152 -16.49 -2.87 4.57
CA SER A 152 -16.56 -4.27 4.14
C SER A 152 -15.50 -4.61 3.10
N MET A 153 -15.24 -3.71 2.13
CA MET A 153 -14.17 -3.91 1.15
C MET A 153 -12.79 -3.89 1.82
N ALA A 154 -12.54 -2.93 2.72
CA ALA A 154 -11.31 -2.88 3.49
C ALA A 154 -11.08 -4.19 4.28
N LYS A 155 -12.10 -4.71 4.96
CA LYS A 155 -12.02 -6.00 5.68
C LYS A 155 -11.72 -7.19 4.77
N LYS A 156 -12.34 -7.27 3.60
CA LYS A 156 -12.04 -8.32 2.61
C LYS A 156 -10.59 -8.24 2.12
N LEU A 157 -10.00 -7.05 2.13
CA LEU A 157 -8.59 -6.83 1.81
C LEU A 157 -7.65 -6.97 3.01
N GLY A 158 -8.13 -7.42 4.18
CA GLY A 158 -7.32 -7.75 5.34
C GLY A 158 -7.20 -6.65 6.39
N PHE A 159 -7.85 -5.49 6.21
CA PHE A 159 -7.91 -4.46 7.26
C PHE A 159 -8.69 -4.97 8.48
N ASP A 160 -8.44 -4.36 9.62
CA ASP A 160 -9.07 -4.65 10.92
C ASP A 160 -8.80 -6.08 11.44
N SER A 161 -7.82 -6.76 10.86
CA SER A 161 -7.37 -8.09 11.29
C SER A 161 -5.85 -8.15 11.31
N PRO A 162 -5.25 -8.87 12.29
CA PRO A 162 -3.82 -9.10 12.28
C PRO A 162 -3.44 -10.01 11.10
N ILE A 163 -2.34 -9.66 10.41
CA ILE A 163 -1.81 -10.48 9.32
C ILE A 163 -0.65 -11.31 9.88
N THR A 164 -0.83 -12.62 9.88
CA THR A 164 0.26 -13.53 10.23
C THR A 164 1.24 -13.58 9.06
N VAL A 165 2.51 -13.34 9.34
CA VAL A 165 3.63 -13.62 8.44
C VAL A 165 4.25 -14.94 8.89
N ASP A 166 4.89 -15.65 7.99
CA ASP A 166 5.55 -16.92 8.33
C ASP A 166 6.53 -16.79 9.47
N GLY A 167 6.68 -17.90 10.19
CA GLY A 167 7.61 -18.03 11.29
C GLY A 167 6.98 -17.77 12.65
N SER A 168 7.75 -18.05 13.65
CA SER A 168 7.44 -17.79 15.05
C SER A 168 8.72 -17.48 15.80
N ASP A 169 8.59 -16.85 16.95
CA ASP A 169 9.71 -16.69 17.88
C ASP A 169 10.09 -18.05 18.54
N TYR A 170 11.07 -18.02 19.41
CA TYR A 170 11.54 -19.23 20.13
C TYR A 170 10.48 -19.83 21.08
N THR A 171 9.40 -19.10 21.39
CA THR A 171 8.27 -19.59 22.18
C THR A 171 7.17 -20.20 21.32
N GLY A 172 7.28 -20.14 19.99
CA GLY A 172 6.27 -20.58 19.03
C GLY A 172 5.19 -19.54 18.77
N THR A 173 5.35 -18.29 19.26
CA THR A 173 4.42 -17.20 18.98
C THR A 173 4.56 -16.76 17.52
N PRO A 174 3.48 -16.78 16.72
CA PRO A 174 3.54 -16.37 15.32
C PRO A 174 3.98 -14.93 15.15
N TRP A 175 4.75 -14.66 14.09
CA TRP A 175 5.05 -13.29 13.70
C TRP A 175 3.83 -12.68 13.01
N VAL A 176 3.27 -11.63 13.62
CA VAL A 176 2.11 -10.91 13.10
C VAL A 176 2.46 -9.44 12.85
N SER A 177 1.92 -8.91 11.76
CA SER A 177 1.93 -7.48 11.48
C SER A 177 0.99 -6.73 12.43
N VAL A 178 1.32 -5.50 12.80
CA VAL A 178 0.34 -4.62 13.45
C VAL A 178 -0.87 -4.43 12.55
N THR A 179 -2.05 -4.30 13.16
CA THR A 179 -3.31 -4.27 12.43
C THR A 179 -3.52 -2.93 11.73
N SER A 180 -3.63 -2.96 10.40
CA SER A 180 -4.10 -1.83 9.60
C SER A 180 -5.58 -1.58 9.87
N LYS A 181 -6.02 -0.32 9.88
CA LYS A 181 -7.38 0.03 10.31
C LYS A 181 -8.07 0.91 9.29
N PHE A 182 -9.35 0.63 9.09
CA PHE A 182 -10.32 1.55 8.51
C PHE A 182 -11.37 1.87 9.57
N PRO A 183 -11.65 3.16 9.85
CA PRO A 183 -12.63 3.54 10.89
C PRO A 183 -14.05 3.12 10.48
N ILE A 184 -14.85 2.73 11.47
CA ILE A 184 -16.25 2.29 11.31
C ILE A 184 -17.17 3.13 12.19
N ASP A 185 -18.47 3.13 11.86
CA ASP A 185 -19.50 3.89 12.58
C ASP A 185 -19.17 5.40 12.68
N ILE A 186 -18.68 5.95 11.58
CA ILE A 186 -18.23 7.35 11.50
C ILE A 186 -19.21 8.22 10.70
N ASN A 187 -19.20 9.52 10.99
CA ASN A 187 -19.98 10.51 10.25
C ASN A 187 -19.42 10.72 8.83
N ASP A 188 -20.23 11.30 7.94
CA ASP A 188 -19.89 11.51 6.53
C ASP A 188 -18.65 12.39 6.33
N ASP A 189 -18.37 13.36 7.20
CA ASP A 189 -17.15 14.17 7.16
C ASP A 189 -15.89 13.34 7.36
N LYS A 190 -15.93 12.43 8.34
CA LYS A 190 -14.84 11.49 8.61
C LYS A 190 -14.74 10.42 7.53
N LEU A 191 -15.89 9.92 7.03
CA LEU A 191 -15.92 8.96 5.93
C LEU A 191 -15.32 9.55 4.65
N ALA A 192 -15.59 10.82 4.35
CA ALA A 192 -14.98 11.55 3.25
C ALA A 192 -13.45 11.56 3.33
N LEU A 193 -12.89 11.88 4.51
CA LEU A 193 -11.44 11.87 4.75
C LEU A 193 -10.87 10.45 4.72
N ALA A 194 -11.53 9.50 5.37
CA ALA A 194 -11.11 8.09 5.38
C ALA A 194 -11.05 7.51 3.97
N SER A 195 -12.00 7.90 3.09
CA SER A 195 -12.08 7.44 1.70
C SER A 195 -10.93 7.94 0.80
N ILE A 196 -10.22 8.96 1.22
CA ILE A 196 -8.98 9.41 0.56
C ILE A 196 -7.70 8.98 1.32
N GLY A 197 -7.86 8.07 2.30
CA GLY A 197 -6.76 7.52 3.08
C GLY A 197 -6.17 8.48 4.11
N GLN A 198 -6.99 9.40 4.61
CA GLN A 198 -6.65 10.35 5.66
C GLN A 198 -7.49 10.10 6.94
N GLY A 199 -7.36 10.97 7.93
CA GLY A 199 -8.05 10.81 9.20
C GLY A 199 -7.53 9.58 9.97
N ASP A 200 -8.44 8.72 10.42
CA ASP A 200 -8.12 7.55 11.24
C ASP A 200 -7.78 6.28 10.40
N THR A 201 -7.72 6.40 9.07
CA THR A 201 -7.28 5.30 8.19
C THR A 201 -5.77 5.14 8.25
N VAL A 202 -5.30 3.96 8.67
CA VAL A 202 -3.87 3.67 8.80
C VAL A 202 -3.53 2.28 8.26
N VAL A 203 -2.34 2.14 7.68
CA VAL A 203 -1.93 0.93 6.98
C VAL A 203 -0.46 0.62 7.24
N THR A 204 -0.11 -0.66 7.31
CA THR A 204 1.29 -1.09 7.22
C THR A 204 1.73 -1.17 5.75
N PRO A 205 3.01 -0.99 5.43
CA PRO A 205 3.52 -1.21 4.08
C PRO A 205 3.22 -2.61 3.53
N LEU A 206 3.29 -3.65 4.38
CA LEU A 206 2.90 -5.00 3.99
C LEU A 206 1.43 -5.07 3.55
N GLN A 207 0.51 -4.50 4.34
CA GLN A 207 -0.92 -4.47 4.00
C GLN A 207 -1.17 -3.75 2.68
N ASN A 208 -0.48 -2.62 2.44
CA ASN A 208 -0.65 -1.85 1.22
C ASN A 208 -0.10 -2.61 -0.01
N ALA A 209 1.00 -3.37 0.15
CA ALA A 209 1.48 -4.30 -0.88
C ALA A 209 0.50 -5.44 -1.16
N MET A 210 -0.17 -5.95 -0.12
CA MET A 210 -1.21 -6.98 -0.27
C MET A 210 -2.43 -6.46 -1.02
N VAL A 211 -2.81 -5.19 -0.85
CA VAL A 211 -3.87 -4.55 -1.67
C VAL A 211 -3.49 -4.56 -3.15
N ALA A 212 -2.27 -4.12 -3.48
CA ALA A 212 -1.78 -4.16 -4.86
C ALA A 212 -1.72 -5.59 -5.41
N ALA A 213 -1.25 -6.56 -4.60
CA ALA A 213 -1.19 -7.96 -4.97
C ALA A 213 -2.58 -8.58 -5.19
N ALA A 214 -3.59 -8.20 -4.41
CA ALA A 214 -4.97 -8.68 -4.62
C ALA A 214 -5.57 -8.16 -5.93
N ILE A 215 -5.30 -6.90 -6.31
CA ILE A 215 -5.71 -6.35 -7.61
C ILE A 215 -5.02 -7.15 -8.74
N ALA A 216 -3.71 -7.37 -8.62
CA ALA A 216 -2.89 -8.12 -9.56
C ALA A 216 -3.24 -9.62 -9.65
N ASN A 217 -4.06 -10.16 -8.74
CA ASN A 217 -4.40 -11.57 -8.62
C ASN A 217 -5.92 -11.82 -8.68
N ASP A 218 -6.60 -11.15 -9.61
CA ASP A 218 -8.05 -11.34 -9.85
C ASP A 218 -8.92 -11.15 -8.59
N GLY A 219 -8.53 -10.26 -7.69
CA GLY A 219 -9.24 -9.98 -6.45
C GLY A 219 -9.00 -10.99 -5.32
N LYS A 220 -8.05 -11.91 -5.48
CA LYS A 220 -7.68 -12.89 -4.46
C LYS A 220 -6.57 -12.34 -3.57
N LEU A 221 -6.87 -12.17 -2.30
CA LEU A 221 -5.89 -11.82 -1.28
C LEU A 221 -5.20 -13.09 -0.79
N MET A 222 -3.88 -13.19 -1.01
CA MET A 222 -3.09 -14.34 -0.60
C MET A 222 -2.46 -14.13 0.78
N GLN A 223 -2.29 -15.22 1.52
CA GLN A 223 -1.51 -15.24 2.76
C GLN A 223 -0.05 -14.88 2.44
N PRO A 224 0.52 -13.83 3.06
CA PRO A 224 1.93 -13.50 2.84
C PRO A 224 2.84 -14.54 3.47
N THR A 225 3.89 -14.96 2.76
CA THR A 225 4.83 -15.98 3.21
C THR A 225 6.28 -15.60 2.92
N LEU A 226 7.19 -15.94 3.84
CA LEU A 226 8.65 -15.75 3.68
C LEU A 226 9.36 -17.08 3.47
N VAL A 227 8.84 -18.16 4.08
CA VAL A 227 9.43 -19.49 4.05
C VAL A 227 8.85 -20.28 2.88
N ASP A 228 9.64 -20.51 1.84
CA ASP A 228 9.23 -21.37 0.73
C ASP A 228 9.23 -22.85 1.14
N ARG A 229 10.30 -23.32 1.77
CA ARG A 229 10.43 -24.72 2.20
C ARG A 229 11.42 -24.89 3.36
N VAL A 230 11.21 -25.95 4.13
CA VAL A 230 12.15 -26.41 5.14
C VAL A 230 12.82 -27.70 4.66
N ARG A 231 14.14 -27.78 4.77
CA ARG A 231 14.93 -28.95 4.37
C ARG A 231 15.68 -29.54 5.56
N SER A 232 15.90 -30.84 5.54
CA SER A 232 16.82 -31.55 6.42
C SER A 232 18.28 -31.32 6.04
N ALA A 233 19.20 -31.83 6.86
CA ALA A 233 20.66 -31.70 6.62
C ALA A 233 21.11 -32.37 5.31
N ASP A 234 20.42 -33.42 4.84
CA ASP A 234 20.66 -34.10 3.57
C ASP A 234 19.94 -33.43 2.38
N LEU A 235 19.39 -32.20 2.59
CA LEU A 235 18.64 -31.41 1.61
C LEU A 235 17.28 -31.96 1.19
N SER A 236 16.82 -33.07 1.78
CA SER A 236 15.45 -33.55 1.54
C SER A 236 14.44 -32.54 2.07
N VAL A 237 13.28 -32.41 1.38
CA VAL A 237 12.25 -31.45 1.77
C VAL A 237 11.45 -32.02 2.94
N ILE A 238 11.47 -31.34 4.08
CA ILE A 238 10.65 -31.67 5.26
C ILE A 238 9.24 -31.11 5.09
N SER A 239 9.16 -29.85 4.67
CA SER A 239 7.88 -29.18 4.40
C SER A 239 8.03 -28.15 3.27
N GLN A 240 6.93 -27.93 2.54
CA GLN A 240 6.81 -26.96 1.47
C GLN A 240 5.59 -26.10 1.76
N THR A 241 5.79 -24.77 1.78
CA THR A 241 4.68 -23.83 1.92
C THR A 241 3.80 -23.88 0.67
N LYS A 242 2.50 -23.96 0.88
CA LYS A 242 1.50 -23.93 -0.20
C LYS A 242 0.81 -22.57 -0.18
N PRO A 243 0.62 -21.93 -1.36
CA PRO A 243 -0.16 -20.72 -1.46
C PRO A 243 -1.56 -20.89 -0.86
N THR A 244 -1.97 -19.96 -0.01
CA THR A 244 -3.28 -19.99 0.66
C THR A 244 -4.03 -18.70 0.38
N VAL A 245 -5.26 -18.80 -0.07
CA VAL A 245 -6.16 -17.65 -0.27
C VAL A 245 -6.74 -17.26 1.08
N MET A 246 -6.52 -16.03 1.52
CA MET A 246 -7.16 -15.47 2.73
C MET A 246 -8.59 -15.03 2.45
N SER A 247 -8.79 -14.37 1.32
CA SER A 247 -10.12 -13.89 0.91
C SER A 247 -10.23 -13.74 -0.61
N HIS A 248 -11.47 -13.77 -1.10
CA HIS A 248 -11.85 -13.28 -2.42
C HIS A 248 -12.47 -11.89 -2.20
N ALA A 249 -11.63 -10.84 -2.30
CA ALA A 249 -12.04 -9.49 -1.95
C ALA A 249 -13.05 -8.92 -2.95
N PHE A 250 -12.82 -9.17 -4.23
CA PHE A 250 -13.66 -8.72 -5.34
C PHE A 250 -13.50 -9.64 -6.56
N SER A 251 -14.32 -9.44 -7.57
CA SER A 251 -14.34 -10.23 -8.81
C SER A 251 -13.12 -9.96 -9.70
N ALA A 252 -12.79 -10.90 -10.60
CA ALA A 252 -11.77 -10.69 -11.63
C ALA A 252 -12.12 -9.53 -12.58
N ASP A 253 -13.42 -9.29 -12.84
CA ASP A 253 -13.88 -8.16 -13.64
C ASP A 253 -13.52 -6.82 -12.96
N THR A 254 -13.77 -6.71 -11.65
CA THR A 254 -13.34 -5.55 -10.85
C THR A 254 -11.82 -5.38 -10.85
N ALA A 255 -11.07 -6.47 -10.70
CA ALA A 255 -9.61 -6.44 -10.76
C ALA A 255 -9.09 -5.91 -12.11
N ASN A 256 -9.66 -6.37 -13.22
CA ASN A 256 -9.30 -5.92 -14.57
C ASN A 256 -9.60 -4.43 -14.78
N LYS A 257 -10.77 -3.96 -14.32
CA LYS A 257 -11.14 -2.54 -14.38
C LYS A 257 -10.20 -1.68 -13.53
N LEU A 258 -9.86 -2.12 -12.32
CA LEU A 258 -8.89 -1.42 -11.47
C LEU A 258 -7.50 -1.39 -12.12
N THR A 259 -7.06 -2.48 -12.72
CA THR A 259 -5.79 -2.54 -13.46
C THR A 259 -5.76 -1.47 -14.55
N GLN A 260 -6.79 -1.41 -15.41
CA GLN A 260 -6.93 -0.38 -16.44
C GLN A 260 -6.87 1.05 -15.85
N MET A 261 -7.61 1.30 -14.77
CA MET A 261 -7.60 2.60 -14.10
C MET A 261 -6.24 2.93 -13.48
N MET A 262 -5.50 1.95 -12.98
CA MET A 262 -4.15 2.11 -12.42
C MET A 262 -3.09 2.30 -13.52
N GLU A 263 -3.26 1.72 -14.71
CA GLU A 263 -2.43 2.02 -15.90
C GLU A 263 -2.64 3.48 -16.35
N ALA A 264 -3.87 3.98 -16.25
CA ALA A 264 -4.19 5.38 -16.55
C ALA A 264 -3.44 6.36 -15.62
N VAL A 265 -3.12 5.99 -14.38
CA VAL A 265 -2.27 6.80 -13.47
C VAL A 265 -0.89 7.04 -14.09
N VAL A 266 -0.29 6.00 -14.71
CA VAL A 266 1.02 6.13 -15.36
C VAL A 266 0.92 6.93 -16.65
N THR A 267 -0.07 6.63 -17.48
CA THR A 267 -0.14 7.18 -18.83
C THR A 267 -0.63 8.63 -18.89
N LYS A 268 -1.47 9.04 -17.92
CA LYS A 268 -2.09 10.38 -17.90
C LYS A 268 -1.37 11.37 -16.98
N GLU A 269 -0.87 10.92 -15.83
CA GLU A 269 -0.36 11.83 -14.78
C GLU A 269 1.11 11.57 -14.44
N ASN A 270 1.48 10.33 -14.16
CA ASN A 270 2.79 9.98 -13.59
C ASN A 270 3.68 9.23 -14.60
N THR A 271 3.94 9.84 -15.76
CA THR A 271 4.74 9.22 -16.84
C THR A 271 6.18 8.88 -16.43
N ASN A 272 6.70 9.53 -15.38
CA ASN A 272 7.99 9.20 -14.77
C ASN A 272 8.02 7.79 -14.14
N LEU A 273 6.86 7.18 -13.87
CA LEU A 273 6.74 5.83 -13.32
C LEU A 273 6.73 4.74 -14.42
N ALA A 274 6.65 5.12 -15.69
CA ALA A 274 6.67 4.18 -16.80
C ALA A 274 7.99 3.37 -16.86
N ILE A 275 7.89 2.09 -17.23
CA ILE A 275 9.01 1.20 -17.51
C ILE A 275 8.97 0.84 -18.98
N ASN A 276 10.08 1.02 -19.71
CA ASN A 276 10.13 0.77 -21.14
C ASN A 276 9.79 -0.69 -21.44
N GLY A 277 8.82 -0.88 -22.35
CA GLY A 277 8.38 -2.22 -22.79
C GLY A 277 7.54 -3.00 -21.78
N VAL A 278 7.15 -2.40 -20.65
CA VAL A 278 6.35 -3.04 -19.61
C VAL A 278 5.12 -2.19 -19.30
N GLN A 279 3.94 -2.79 -19.34
CA GLN A 279 2.73 -2.15 -18.81
C GLN A 279 2.77 -2.19 -17.29
N VAL A 280 2.62 -1.03 -16.65
CA VAL A 280 2.72 -0.87 -15.20
C VAL A 280 1.42 -0.28 -14.69
N ALA A 281 0.82 -0.93 -13.71
CA ALA A 281 -0.36 -0.45 -13.00
C ALA A 281 0.06 0.09 -11.63
N VAL A 282 -0.18 1.38 -11.35
CA VAL A 282 0.22 2.00 -10.09
C VAL A 282 -0.85 2.92 -9.50
N LYS A 283 -0.72 3.21 -8.22
CA LYS A 283 -1.37 4.33 -7.56
C LYS A 283 -0.37 5.04 -6.66
N THR A 284 -0.22 6.33 -6.87
CA THR A 284 0.57 7.22 -6.02
C THR A 284 -0.24 7.67 -4.80
N GLY A 285 0.44 7.95 -3.72
CA GLY A 285 -0.14 8.50 -2.51
C GLY A 285 0.74 9.62 -1.94
N THR A 286 0.09 10.63 -1.40
CA THR A 286 0.73 11.72 -0.67
C THR A 286 -0.15 11.96 0.55
N ALA A 287 0.28 11.43 1.69
CA ALA A 287 -0.47 11.54 2.92
C ALA A 287 0.10 12.66 3.77
N GLN A 288 -0.74 13.60 4.17
CA GLN A 288 -0.35 14.68 5.07
C GLN A 288 -0.16 14.14 6.48
N ILE A 289 0.93 14.50 7.13
CA ILE A 289 1.30 14.09 8.47
C ILE A 289 1.77 15.26 9.33
N GLY A 290 1.84 15.04 10.65
CA GLY A 290 2.29 16.03 11.61
C GLY A 290 1.23 17.07 11.98
N ASN A 291 1.52 17.84 13.03
CA ASN A 291 0.66 18.93 13.48
C ASN A 291 0.67 20.06 12.44
N GLY A 292 -0.49 20.37 11.87
CA GLY A 292 -0.63 21.39 10.84
C GLY A 292 -0.29 20.91 9.41
N ASN A 293 -0.20 19.58 9.18
CA ASN A 293 0.06 18.99 7.85
C ASN A 293 1.35 19.52 7.19
N THR A 294 2.42 19.64 7.97
CA THR A 294 3.67 20.27 7.56
C THR A 294 4.62 19.34 6.81
N SER A 295 4.35 18.04 6.84
CA SER A 295 5.14 16.99 6.17
C SER A 295 4.23 15.99 5.51
N ILE A 296 4.79 15.14 4.68
CA ILE A 296 4.04 14.11 3.97
C ILE A 296 4.74 12.75 4.02
N ASP A 297 3.93 11.69 3.93
CA ASP A 297 4.36 10.35 3.58
C ASP A 297 4.16 10.14 2.08
N GLY A 298 5.26 9.94 1.36
CA GLY A 298 5.23 9.67 -0.08
C GLY A 298 5.03 8.18 -0.34
N TRP A 299 3.92 7.81 -0.99
CA TRP A 299 3.57 6.43 -1.28
C TRP A 299 3.52 6.11 -2.78
N VAL A 300 3.86 4.88 -3.13
CA VAL A 300 3.45 4.23 -4.37
C VAL A 300 3.10 2.78 -4.07
N ILE A 301 1.97 2.32 -4.61
CA ILE A 301 1.64 0.90 -4.74
C ILE A 301 1.44 0.57 -6.21
N GLY A 302 1.71 -0.68 -6.60
CA GLY A 302 1.47 -1.09 -7.97
C GLY A 302 2.01 -2.48 -8.26
N PHE A 303 1.90 -2.89 -9.51
CA PHE A 303 2.36 -4.21 -9.98
C PHE A 303 2.76 -4.16 -11.45
N ALA A 304 3.56 -5.13 -11.84
CA ALA A 304 4.05 -5.28 -13.20
C ALA A 304 4.38 -6.75 -13.54
N PRO A 305 4.28 -7.15 -14.84
CA PRO A 305 3.52 -6.48 -15.91
C PRO A 305 2.03 -6.41 -15.56
N ALA A 306 1.28 -5.46 -16.11
CA ALA A 306 -0.14 -5.31 -15.77
C ALA A 306 -1.01 -6.47 -16.30
N ASP A 307 -0.62 -7.07 -17.42
CA ASP A 307 -1.32 -8.17 -18.11
C ASP A 307 -0.99 -9.57 -17.55
N ASP A 308 0.21 -9.78 -16.97
CA ASP A 308 0.62 -11.03 -16.29
C ASP A 308 1.50 -10.71 -15.10
N PRO A 309 0.92 -10.23 -13.98
CA PRO A 309 1.67 -9.71 -12.86
C PRO A 309 2.63 -10.71 -12.24
N LYS A 310 3.90 -10.31 -12.12
CA LYS A 310 4.98 -11.09 -11.49
C LYS A 310 5.33 -10.53 -10.11
N ILE A 311 5.20 -9.22 -9.95
CA ILE A 311 5.55 -8.50 -8.73
C ILE A 311 4.51 -7.43 -8.44
N ALA A 312 4.03 -7.39 -7.19
CA ALA A 312 3.30 -6.27 -6.61
C ALA A 312 4.14 -5.62 -5.52
N VAL A 313 4.13 -4.31 -5.45
CA VAL A 313 4.96 -3.55 -4.52
C VAL A 313 4.17 -2.49 -3.76
N ALA A 314 4.62 -2.17 -2.56
CA ALA A 314 4.30 -0.94 -1.86
C ALA A 314 5.59 -0.32 -1.34
N VAL A 315 5.72 0.98 -1.51
CA VAL A 315 6.84 1.78 -1.01
C VAL A 315 6.28 2.98 -0.28
N VAL A 316 6.81 3.24 0.91
CA VAL A 316 6.58 4.49 1.66
C VAL A 316 7.92 5.14 1.97
N VAL A 317 8.00 6.46 1.79
CA VAL A 317 9.09 7.30 2.27
C VAL A 317 8.47 8.31 3.23
N HIS A 318 8.88 8.22 4.49
CA HIS A 318 8.29 8.96 5.59
C HIS A 318 8.88 10.36 5.71
N ASN A 319 8.05 11.33 6.06
CA ASN A 319 8.43 12.69 6.43
C ASN A 319 9.27 13.40 5.35
N VAL A 320 8.73 13.48 4.14
CA VAL A 320 9.36 14.11 2.98
C VAL A 320 8.56 15.32 2.49
N ASP A 321 9.20 16.16 1.68
CA ASP A 321 8.58 17.32 1.03
C ASP A 321 8.22 17.04 -0.44
N LEU A 322 8.32 15.78 -0.88
CA LEU A 322 8.10 15.34 -2.26
C LEU A 322 6.85 14.50 -2.38
N TYR A 323 6.09 14.68 -3.46
CA TYR A 323 4.98 13.79 -3.81
C TYR A 323 5.45 12.33 -3.97
N GLY A 324 4.56 11.37 -3.70
CA GLY A 324 4.87 9.95 -3.72
C GLY A 324 5.49 9.46 -5.04
N SER A 325 5.08 10.00 -6.19
CA SER A 325 5.67 9.68 -7.50
C SER A 325 7.16 10.01 -7.61
N PHE A 326 7.65 10.98 -6.87
CA PHE A 326 9.05 11.40 -6.84
C PHE A 326 9.82 10.77 -5.68
N ALA A 327 9.20 10.63 -4.51
CA ALA A 327 9.83 10.04 -3.33
C ALA A 327 9.91 8.51 -3.42
N ALA A 328 8.78 7.85 -3.65
CA ALA A 328 8.66 6.38 -3.65
C ALA A 328 8.77 5.77 -5.07
N GLY A 329 8.44 6.53 -6.11
CA GLY A 329 8.41 6.06 -7.50
C GLY A 329 9.72 5.46 -8.01
N PRO A 330 10.88 6.12 -7.85
CA PRO A 330 12.16 5.56 -8.28
C PRO A 330 12.49 4.22 -7.61
N ILE A 331 12.12 4.05 -6.34
CA ILE A 331 12.33 2.82 -5.57
C ILE A 331 11.46 1.70 -6.15
N MET A 332 10.17 1.96 -6.37
CA MET A 332 9.25 1.03 -7.02
C MET A 332 9.79 0.57 -8.38
N LYS A 333 10.24 1.51 -9.24
CA LYS A 333 10.80 1.19 -10.56
C LYS A 333 11.99 0.27 -10.46
N ALA A 334 12.94 0.56 -9.57
CA ALA A 334 14.12 -0.28 -9.36
C ALA A 334 13.73 -1.70 -8.94
N MET A 335 12.75 -1.85 -8.05
CA MET A 335 12.25 -3.17 -7.61
C MET A 335 11.59 -3.95 -8.73
N MET A 336 10.72 -3.29 -9.51
CA MET A 336 10.03 -3.94 -10.63
C MET A 336 11.00 -4.31 -11.75
N GLN A 337 11.93 -3.43 -12.11
CA GLN A 337 12.94 -3.70 -13.15
C GLN A 337 13.84 -4.87 -12.78
N GLU A 338 14.29 -4.96 -11.53
CA GLU A 338 15.10 -6.09 -11.04
C GLU A 338 14.33 -7.41 -11.13
N ALA A 339 13.09 -7.44 -10.63
CA ALA A 339 12.27 -8.64 -10.65
C ALA A 339 11.87 -9.11 -12.05
N LEU A 340 11.85 -8.21 -13.03
CA LEU A 340 11.50 -8.54 -14.42
C LEU A 340 12.73 -8.83 -15.29
N ALA A 341 13.95 -8.61 -14.77
CA ALA A 341 15.20 -8.94 -15.45
C ALA A 341 15.63 -10.40 -15.24
N GLU A 342 15.06 -11.08 -14.25
CA GLU A 342 15.26 -12.51 -13.95
C GLU A 342 14.35 -13.39 -14.81
#